data_01012acf9797f7c7fb536bb5dae8f9ce
#
_entry.id   01012acf9797f7c7fb536bb5dae8f9ce
#
_cell.length_a   1.000
_cell.length_b   1.000
_cell.length_c   1.000
_cell.angle_alpha   90.00
_cell.angle_beta   90.00
_cell.angle_gamma   90.00
#
_symmetry.space_group_name_H-M   'P 1'
#
loop_
_entity.id
_entity.type
_entity.pdbx_description
1 polymer ?
#
loop_
_entity_poly.entity_id
_entity_poly.type
_entity_poly.pdbx_seq_one_letter_code
_entity_poly.pdbx_strand_id
1 'polypeptide(L)'
;MERNVVTAARRYCPEITADMDIQTVLEQLLIEENSQELAVKGPLKLKIWKGSEAKRVDLSDFTYGVVLNSQTVKHAMVEVEQPALKKIVTIENKTNYLAMEYDPEILYIYSHGYFSPLEREFLKKLQRVIEGKDVEVFHSGDMDYGGIRILNISRSIFSRE
;
A
#
# COMPACT_ATOMS: atom_id res chain seq x y z
N MET A 1 -15.09 12.08 21.77
CA MET A 1 -13.68 12.50 21.60
C MET A 1 -13.28 12.52 20.12
N GLU A 2 -13.54 11.46 19.36
CA GLU A 2 -13.21 11.31 17.93
C GLU A 2 -13.70 12.47 17.04
N ARG A 3 -14.97 12.87 17.14
CA ARG A 3 -15.54 13.97 16.32
C ARG A 3 -14.76 15.28 16.46
N ASN A 4 -14.22 15.59 17.63
CA ASN A 4 -13.45 16.83 17.85
C ASN A 4 -12.07 16.71 17.19
N VAL A 5 -11.45 15.54 17.23
CA VAL A 5 -10.15 15.27 16.57
C VAL A 5 -10.32 15.38 15.05
N VAL A 6 -11.35 14.73 14.50
CA VAL A 6 -11.65 14.77 13.05
C VAL A 6 -11.95 16.20 12.58
N THR A 7 -12.70 16.97 13.35
CA THR A 7 -13.00 18.38 13.02
C THR A 7 -11.75 19.25 13.02
N ALA A 8 -10.89 19.06 14.03
CA ALA A 8 -9.60 19.78 14.09
C ALA A 8 -8.68 19.37 12.93
N ALA A 9 -8.60 18.07 12.65
CA ALA A 9 -7.78 17.55 11.56
C ALA A 9 -8.17 18.12 10.20
N ARG A 10 -9.48 18.13 9.89
CA ARG A 10 -9.99 18.74 8.65
C ARG A 10 -9.69 20.23 8.52
N ARG A 11 -9.54 20.92 9.64
CA ARG A 11 -9.26 22.36 9.66
C ARG A 11 -7.78 22.69 9.50
N TYR A 12 -6.90 21.86 10.03
CA TYR A 12 -5.48 22.18 10.17
C TYR A 12 -4.54 21.28 9.35
N CYS A 13 -5.03 20.14 8.83
CA CYS A 13 -4.24 19.21 8.04
C CYS A 13 -4.69 19.26 6.57
N PRO A 14 -3.91 19.85 5.66
CA PRO A 14 -4.29 20.01 4.24
C PRO A 14 -4.50 18.68 3.52
N GLU A 15 -3.89 17.61 4.02
CA GLU A 15 -3.97 16.25 3.47
C GLU A 15 -5.31 15.59 3.77
N ILE A 16 -6.04 16.09 4.79
CA ILE A 16 -7.33 15.56 5.22
C ILE A 16 -8.46 16.36 4.57
N THR A 17 -9.23 15.69 3.74
CA THR A 17 -10.27 16.31 2.94
C THR A 17 -11.67 16.05 3.50
N ALA A 18 -12.64 16.83 3.06
CA ALA A 18 -14.01 16.76 3.57
C ALA A 18 -14.73 15.46 3.17
N ASP A 19 -14.33 14.85 2.07
CA ASP A 19 -14.86 13.59 1.53
C ASP A 19 -14.34 12.32 2.23
N MET A 20 -13.25 12.43 3.00
CA MET A 20 -12.77 11.30 3.80
C MET A 20 -13.77 10.96 4.91
N ASP A 21 -14.08 9.67 5.09
CA ASP A 21 -14.84 9.20 6.25
C ASP A 21 -14.02 9.30 7.55
N ILE A 22 -14.69 9.12 8.70
CA ILE A 22 -14.06 9.31 10.02
C ILE A 22 -12.90 8.32 10.21
N GLN A 23 -13.08 7.07 9.81
CA GLN A 23 -12.07 6.02 9.97
C GLN A 23 -10.82 6.36 9.18
N THR A 24 -10.98 6.74 7.92
CA THR A 24 -9.88 7.18 7.06
C THR A 24 -9.12 8.38 7.66
N VAL A 25 -9.84 9.36 8.24
CA VAL A 25 -9.20 10.50 8.90
C VAL A 25 -8.36 10.06 10.11
N LEU A 26 -8.89 9.16 10.94
CA LEU A 26 -8.18 8.64 12.11
C LEU A 26 -6.91 7.87 11.70
N GLU A 27 -7.01 7.05 10.65
CA GLU A 27 -5.86 6.32 10.09
C GLU A 27 -4.78 7.26 9.56
N GLN A 28 -5.17 8.36 8.88
CA GLN A 28 -4.22 9.38 8.44
C GLN A 28 -3.50 10.08 9.61
N LEU A 29 -4.14 10.17 10.76
CA LEU A 29 -3.57 10.69 11.99
C LEU A 29 -2.78 9.65 12.81
N LEU A 30 -2.65 8.41 12.28
CA LEU A 30 -2.06 7.27 13.00
C LEU A 30 -2.81 6.92 14.30
N ILE A 31 -4.10 7.24 14.39
CA ILE A 31 -4.98 6.83 15.46
C ILE A 31 -5.65 5.54 15.02
N GLU A 32 -5.10 4.42 15.45
CA GLU A 32 -5.58 3.09 15.07
C GLU A 32 -6.45 2.51 16.19
N GLU A 33 -7.68 2.17 15.89
CA GLU A 33 -8.48 1.28 16.75
C GLU A 33 -8.09 -0.18 16.54
N ASN A 34 -7.69 -0.52 15.30
CA ASN A 34 -7.24 -1.85 14.90
C ASN A 34 -5.93 -1.74 14.11
N SER A 35 -5.20 -2.85 14.05
CA SER A 35 -3.99 -2.92 13.19
C SER A 35 -4.36 -2.67 11.73
N GLN A 36 -3.71 -1.70 11.11
CA GLN A 36 -3.81 -1.50 9.65
C GLN A 36 -3.28 -2.72 8.92
N GLU A 37 -3.93 -3.06 7.82
CA GLU A 37 -3.64 -4.24 7.04
C GLU A 37 -3.36 -3.86 5.58
N LEU A 38 -2.35 -4.48 5.00
CA LEU A 38 -2.02 -4.34 3.58
C LEU A 38 -2.12 -5.70 2.90
N ALA A 39 -3.07 -5.84 1.98
CA ALA A 39 -3.20 -7.05 1.20
C ALA A 39 -2.38 -6.96 -0.09
N VAL A 40 -1.55 -7.98 -0.33
CA VAL A 40 -0.69 -8.07 -1.51
C VAL A 40 -0.77 -9.47 -2.15
N LYS A 41 -0.57 -9.55 -3.47
CA LYS A 41 -0.52 -10.79 -4.24
C LYS A 41 0.48 -10.64 -5.38
N GLY A 42 1.47 -11.53 -5.47
CA GLY A 42 2.47 -11.49 -6.53
C GLY A 42 3.91 -11.66 -6.05
N PRO A 43 4.90 -11.41 -6.91
CA PRO A 43 6.32 -11.69 -6.64
C PRO A 43 6.95 -10.64 -5.71
N LEU A 44 6.70 -10.77 -4.41
CA LEU A 44 7.22 -9.92 -3.38
C LEU A 44 7.96 -10.77 -2.33
N LYS A 45 9.13 -10.31 -1.91
CA LYS A 45 9.89 -10.90 -0.83
C LYS A 45 10.04 -9.91 0.32
N LEU A 46 9.96 -10.41 1.54
CA LEU A 46 10.19 -9.62 2.73
C LEU A 46 11.40 -10.16 3.48
N LYS A 47 12.25 -9.25 3.94
CA LYS A 47 13.32 -9.56 4.90
C LYS A 47 12.89 -9.08 6.27
N ILE A 48 12.77 -10.01 7.21
CA ILE A 48 12.28 -9.78 8.56
C ILE A 48 13.35 -10.22 9.55
N TRP A 49 13.55 -9.44 10.62
CA TRP A 49 14.53 -9.76 11.66
C TRP A 49 13.89 -10.50 12.83
N LYS A 50 14.54 -11.58 13.25
CA LYS A 50 14.26 -12.30 14.49
C LYS A 50 15.52 -12.21 15.38
N GLY A 51 15.57 -11.24 16.27
CA GLY A 51 16.80 -10.90 16.99
C GLY A 51 17.87 -10.36 16.03
N SER A 52 19.05 -10.97 16.02
CA SER A 52 20.16 -10.64 15.12
C SER A 52 20.08 -11.33 13.74
N GLU A 53 19.21 -12.30 13.58
CA GLU A 53 19.08 -13.07 12.35
C GLU A 53 18.03 -12.47 11.42
N ALA A 54 18.38 -12.34 10.14
CA ALA A 54 17.45 -11.93 9.11
C ALA A 54 16.89 -13.16 8.38
N LYS A 55 15.57 -13.25 8.29
CA LYS A 55 14.88 -14.27 7.48
C LYS A 55 14.24 -13.62 6.25
N ARG A 56 14.36 -14.30 5.12
CA ARG A 56 13.60 -13.98 3.91
C ARG A 56 12.32 -14.80 3.87
N VAL A 57 11.23 -14.14 3.57
CA VAL A 57 9.91 -14.74 3.36
C VAL A 57 9.51 -14.43 1.93
N ASP A 58 9.27 -15.46 1.13
CA ASP A 58 8.78 -15.31 -0.23
C ASP A 58 7.26 -15.32 -0.20
N LEU A 59 6.64 -14.20 -0.62
CA LEU A 59 5.19 -14.08 -0.65
C LEU A 59 4.58 -14.65 -1.94
N SER A 60 5.40 -14.98 -2.94
CA SER A 60 4.95 -15.64 -4.17
C SER A 60 4.38 -17.04 -3.94
N ASP A 61 4.75 -17.68 -2.84
CA ASP A 61 4.18 -18.99 -2.43
C ASP A 61 2.69 -18.88 -2.07
N PHE A 62 2.20 -17.68 -1.77
CA PHE A 62 0.79 -17.41 -1.43
C PHE A 62 0.02 -16.95 -2.67
N THR A 63 -0.35 -17.89 -3.54
CA THR A 63 -1.02 -17.58 -4.83
C THR A 63 -2.37 -16.88 -4.68
N TYR A 64 -3.04 -17.00 -3.54
CA TYR A 64 -4.27 -16.26 -3.23
C TYR A 64 -4.03 -14.89 -2.58
N GLY A 65 -2.75 -14.54 -2.35
CA GLY A 65 -2.33 -13.32 -1.69
C GLY A 65 -2.19 -13.48 -0.18
N VAL A 66 -1.63 -12.45 0.45
CA VAL A 66 -1.34 -12.41 1.88
C VAL A 66 -1.74 -11.04 2.43
N VAL A 67 -2.15 -11.01 3.69
CA VAL A 67 -2.44 -9.78 4.42
C VAL A 67 -1.30 -9.52 5.42
N LEU A 68 -0.66 -8.38 5.28
CA LEU A 68 0.42 -7.91 6.14
C LEU A 68 -0.15 -6.95 7.18
N ASN A 69 0.09 -7.20 8.45
CA ASN A 69 -0.28 -6.27 9.52
C ASN A 69 0.68 -5.08 9.61
N SER A 70 0.27 -4.03 10.32
CA SER A 70 1.03 -2.78 10.47
C SER A 70 2.46 -2.98 10.97
N GLN A 71 2.69 -3.90 11.90
CA GLN A 71 4.03 -4.17 12.44
C GLN A 71 4.95 -4.80 11.39
N THR A 72 4.43 -5.73 10.60
CA THR A 72 5.18 -6.33 9.49
C THR A 72 5.53 -5.28 8.43
N VAL A 73 4.55 -4.45 8.03
CA VAL A 73 4.77 -3.37 7.06
C VAL A 73 5.83 -2.38 7.54
N LYS A 74 5.80 -2.01 8.83
CA LYS A 74 6.75 -1.07 9.44
C LYS A 74 8.18 -1.62 9.49
N HIS A 75 8.34 -2.86 9.93
CA HIS A 75 9.65 -3.42 10.27
C HIS A 75 10.28 -4.28 9.19
N ALA A 76 9.51 -4.79 8.21
CA ALA A 76 10.08 -5.55 7.12
C ALA A 76 10.80 -4.67 6.11
N MET A 77 11.88 -5.19 5.53
CA MET A 77 12.45 -4.66 4.29
C MET A 77 11.79 -5.36 3.10
N VAL A 78 11.50 -4.60 2.08
CA VAL A 78 10.93 -5.09 0.82
C VAL A 78 12.08 -5.52 -0.09
N GLU A 79 11.95 -6.69 -0.69
CA GLU A 79 12.83 -7.17 -1.74
C GLU A 79 11.97 -7.64 -2.93
N VAL A 80 12.42 -7.42 -4.15
CA VAL A 80 11.78 -7.96 -5.35
C VAL A 80 12.79 -8.73 -6.16
N GLU A 81 12.36 -9.85 -6.72
CA GLU A 81 13.20 -10.67 -7.59
C GLU A 81 13.21 -10.09 -8.99
N GLN A 82 14.40 -9.99 -9.57
CA GLN A 82 14.57 -9.57 -10.95
C GLN A 82 15.05 -10.78 -11.78
N PRO A 83 14.56 -10.94 -13.02
CA PRO A 83 13.69 -10.01 -13.79
C PRO A 83 12.17 -10.24 -13.60
N ALA A 84 11.72 -10.96 -12.58
CA ALA A 84 10.34 -11.44 -12.50
C ALA A 84 9.31 -10.29 -12.45
N LEU A 85 9.49 -9.30 -11.56
CA LEU A 85 8.51 -8.22 -11.41
C LEU A 85 8.57 -7.23 -12.58
N LYS A 86 7.48 -7.12 -13.35
CA LYS A 86 7.32 -6.17 -14.47
C LYS A 86 6.26 -5.12 -14.21
N LYS A 87 5.25 -5.43 -13.39
CA LYS A 87 4.13 -4.52 -13.14
C LYS A 87 3.75 -4.47 -11.67
N ILE A 88 3.36 -3.30 -11.21
CA ILE A 88 2.68 -3.09 -9.93
C ILE A 88 1.31 -2.52 -10.23
N VAL A 89 0.26 -3.13 -9.69
CA VAL A 89 -1.11 -2.67 -9.86
C VAL A 89 -1.72 -2.42 -8.49
N THR A 90 -1.99 -1.18 -8.15
CA THR A 90 -2.78 -0.83 -6.97
C THR A 90 -4.26 -0.89 -7.32
N ILE A 91 -5.08 -1.53 -6.50
CA ILE A 91 -6.50 -1.80 -6.78
C ILE A 91 -7.32 -1.30 -5.60
N GLU A 92 -8.26 -0.38 -5.87
CA GLU A 92 -9.13 0.21 -4.85
C GLU A 92 -10.30 -0.70 -4.49
N ASN A 93 -10.89 -1.38 -5.47
CA ASN A 93 -12.05 -2.23 -5.26
C ASN A 93 -11.64 -3.63 -4.79
N LYS A 94 -12.12 -4.04 -3.60
CA LYS A 94 -11.79 -5.34 -2.99
C LYS A 94 -12.22 -6.53 -3.86
N THR A 95 -13.38 -6.45 -4.48
CA THR A 95 -13.89 -7.53 -5.35
C THR A 95 -12.97 -7.71 -6.57
N ASN A 96 -12.54 -6.60 -7.17
CA ASN A 96 -11.60 -6.63 -8.28
C ASN A 96 -10.25 -7.21 -7.85
N TYR A 97 -9.72 -6.79 -6.68
CA TYR A 97 -8.47 -7.35 -6.14
C TYR A 97 -8.57 -8.87 -5.91
N LEU A 98 -9.67 -9.34 -5.33
CA LEU A 98 -9.88 -10.76 -5.07
C LEU A 98 -10.01 -11.58 -6.37
N ALA A 99 -10.57 -10.99 -7.42
CA ALA A 99 -10.73 -11.61 -8.74
C ALA A 99 -9.42 -11.70 -9.54
N MET A 100 -8.36 -10.97 -9.17
CA MET A 100 -7.07 -11.09 -9.85
C MET A 100 -6.49 -12.49 -9.63
N GLU A 101 -6.11 -13.14 -10.71
CA GLU A 101 -5.33 -14.36 -10.65
C GLU A 101 -3.85 -14.03 -10.36
N TYR A 102 -3.15 -14.98 -9.73
CA TYR A 102 -1.72 -14.84 -9.48
C TYR A 102 -0.96 -14.77 -10.81
N ASP A 103 -0.06 -13.80 -10.91
CA ASP A 103 0.85 -13.64 -12.04
C ASP A 103 2.28 -13.45 -11.49
N PRO A 104 3.29 -14.25 -11.96
CA PRO A 104 4.65 -14.13 -11.46
C PRO A 104 5.37 -12.83 -11.86
N GLU A 105 4.79 -12.03 -12.76
CA GLU A 105 5.34 -10.76 -13.21
C GLU A 105 4.58 -9.54 -12.66
N ILE A 106 3.46 -9.74 -11.95
CA ILE A 106 2.59 -8.65 -11.48
C ILE A 106 2.42 -8.68 -9.96
N LEU A 107 2.70 -7.56 -9.32
CA LEU A 107 2.38 -7.34 -7.91
C LEU A 107 1.07 -6.55 -7.79
N TYR A 108 0.03 -7.18 -7.27
CA TYR A 108 -1.23 -6.54 -6.93
C TYR A 108 -1.22 -6.07 -5.48
N ILE A 109 -1.68 -4.84 -5.25
CA ILE A 109 -1.78 -4.23 -3.92
C ILE A 109 -3.19 -3.69 -3.75
N TYR A 110 -3.90 -4.15 -2.72
CA TYR A 110 -5.21 -3.61 -2.39
C TYR A 110 -5.06 -2.35 -1.54
N SER A 111 -5.65 -1.25 -1.98
CA SER A 111 -5.43 0.08 -1.40
C SER A 111 -6.60 0.61 -0.56
N HIS A 112 -7.62 -0.12 -0.22
CA HIS A 112 -8.76 0.29 0.62
C HIS A 112 -9.36 1.69 0.32
N GLY A 113 -8.94 2.37 -0.76
CA GLY A 113 -9.17 3.78 -1.03
C GLY A 113 -7.94 4.63 -0.73
N TYR A 114 -8.01 5.61 0.16
CA TYR A 114 -6.85 6.45 0.51
C TYR A 114 -5.78 5.68 1.25
N PHE A 115 -4.57 5.70 0.72
CA PHE A 115 -3.43 5.10 1.41
C PHE A 115 -3.18 5.73 2.77
N SER A 116 -3.15 4.94 3.80
CA SER A 116 -2.69 5.33 5.13
C SER A 116 -1.21 5.75 5.10
N PRO A 117 -0.71 6.49 6.09
CA PRO A 117 0.70 6.83 6.18
C PRO A 117 1.62 5.62 6.15
N LEU A 118 1.20 4.50 6.76
CA LEU A 118 1.96 3.27 6.80
C LEU A 118 2.02 2.57 5.43
N GLU A 119 0.90 2.52 4.71
CA GLU A 119 0.87 2.00 3.34
C GLU A 119 1.74 2.86 2.41
N ARG A 120 1.68 4.19 2.54
CA ARG A 120 2.57 5.08 1.79
C ARG A 120 4.05 4.84 2.10
N GLU A 121 4.40 4.56 3.36
CA GLU A 121 5.77 4.19 3.71
C GLU A 121 6.18 2.88 3.02
N PHE A 122 5.30 1.87 3.01
CA PHE A 122 5.55 0.61 2.30
C PHE A 122 5.75 0.84 0.80
N LEU A 123 4.87 1.61 0.16
CA LEU A 123 4.99 1.94 -1.26
C LEU A 123 6.29 2.69 -1.58
N LYS A 124 6.74 3.58 -0.70
CA LYS A 124 8.06 4.23 -0.82
C LYS A 124 9.23 3.24 -0.69
N LYS A 125 9.13 2.26 0.22
CA LYS A 125 10.13 1.18 0.30
C LYS A 125 10.17 0.37 -1.01
N LEU A 126 8.99 0.05 -1.55
CA LEU A 126 8.86 -0.67 -2.82
C LEU A 126 9.43 0.15 -3.99
N GLN A 127 9.10 1.44 -4.07
CA GLN A 127 9.62 2.35 -5.09
C GLN A 127 11.15 2.35 -5.11
N ARG A 128 11.81 2.48 -3.94
CA ARG A 128 13.29 2.44 -3.85
C ARG A 128 13.88 1.13 -4.38
N VAL A 129 13.18 0.03 -4.20
CA VAL A 129 13.65 -1.29 -4.66
C VAL A 129 13.48 -1.48 -6.16
N ILE A 130 12.48 -0.82 -6.78
CA ILE A 130 12.26 -0.86 -8.23
C ILE A 130 12.93 0.29 -8.99
N GLU A 131 13.54 1.23 -8.30
CA GLU A 131 14.22 2.36 -8.91
C GLU A 131 15.30 1.89 -9.90
N GLY A 132 15.29 2.47 -11.11
CA GLY A 132 16.19 2.07 -12.21
C GLY A 132 15.84 0.74 -12.88
N LYS A 133 14.75 0.08 -12.49
CA LYS A 133 14.25 -1.15 -13.10
C LYS A 133 13.10 -0.83 -14.07
N ASP A 134 12.91 -1.71 -15.04
CA ASP A 134 11.80 -1.61 -16.00
C ASP A 134 10.53 -2.22 -15.39
N VAL A 135 9.92 -1.45 -14.47
CA VAL A 135 8.67 -1.83 -13.78
C VAL A 135 7.63 -0.74 -14.02
N GLU A 136 6.52 -1.12 -14.62
CA GLU A 136 5.38 -0.23 -14.85
C GLU A 136 4.45 -0.19 -13.62
N VAL A 137 3.88 0.97 -13.32
CA VAL A 137 2.95 1.14 -12.19
C VAL A 137 1.59 1.60 -12.69
N PHE A 138 0.56 0.86 -12.31
CA PHE A 138 -0.83 1.11 -12.65
C PHE A 138 -1.69 1.29 -11.40
N HIS A 139 -2.80 1.98 -11.58
CA HIS A 139 -3.86 2.07 -10.59
C HIS A 139 -5.19 1.68 -11.21
N SER A 140 -5.94 0.82 -10.54
CA SER A 140 -7.31 0.44 -10.87
C SER A 140 -8.24 0.93 -9.76
N GLY A 141 -9.02 1.97 -10.05
CA GLY A 141 -9.97 2.59 -9.13
C GLY A 141 -11.12 3.23 -9.90
N ASP A 142 -12.06 3.80 -9.16
CA ASP A 142 -13.20 4.49 -9.74
C ASP A 142 -12.78 5.82 -10.38
N MET A 143 -13.45 6.19 -11.47
CA MET A 143 -13.19 7.46 -12.19
C MET A 143 -13.96 8.64 -11.56
N ASP A 144 -13.99 8.67 -10.23
CA ASP A 144 -14.52 9.78 -9.46
C ASP A 144 -13.40 10.68 -8.89
N TYR A 145 -13.77 11.69 -8.12
CA TYR A 145 -12.81 12.60 -7.51
C TYR A 145 -11.85 11.89 -6.53
N GLY A 146 -12.35 10.91 -5.77
CA GLY A 146 -11.57 10.10 -4.82
C GLY A 146 -10.52 9.27 -5.56
N GLY A 147 -10.94 8.49 -6.57
CA GLY A 147 -10.06 7.64 -7.37
C GLY A 147 -8.98 8.43 -8.11
N ILE A 148 -9.31 9.62 -8.65
CA ILE A 148 -8.31 10.51 -9.27
C ILE A 148 -7.26 10.97 -8.25
N ARG A 149 -7.64 11.25 -7.01
CA ARG A 149 -6.69 11.63 -5.95
C ARG A 149 -5.79 10.47 -5.55
N ILE A 150 -6.34 9.27 -5.40
CA ILE A 150 -5.57 8.06 -5.10
C ILE A 150 -4.56 7.79 -6.22
N LEU A 151 -4.98 7.91 -7.49
CA LEU A 151 -4.08 7.83 -8.64
C LEU A 151 -2.94 8.85 -8.56
N ASN A 152 -3.23 10.09 -8.19
CA ASN A 152 -2.22 11.14 -8.06
C ASN A 152 -1.24 10.85 -6.92
N ILE A 153 -1.72 10.31 -5.78
CA ILE A 153 -0.86 9.87 -4.67
C ILE A 153 0.04 8.71 -5.14
N SER A 154 -0.53 7.70 -5.80
CA SER A 154 0.26 6.59 -6.37
C SER A 154 1.33 7.11 -7.33
N ARG A 155 0.95 7.99 -8.25
CA ARG A 155 1.91 8.63 -9.18
C ARG A 155 3.01 9.39 -8.44
N SER A 156 2.68 10.20 -7.44
CA SER A 156 3.69 10.97 -6.67
C SER A 156 4.68 10.09 -5.92
N ILE A 157 4.25 8.89 -5.49
CA ILE A 157 5.13 7.92 -4.82
C ILE A 157 6.08 7.26 -5.84
N PHE A 158 5.58 6.93 -7.02
CA PHE A 158 6.33 6.18 -8.03
C PHE A 158 6.92 7.05 -9.15
N SER A 159 6.62 8.37 -9.21
CA SER A 159 7.28 9.28 -10.16
C SER A 159 8.76 9.41 -9.82
N ARG A 160 9.56 9.38 -10.85
CA ARG A 160 10.97 9.77 -10.78
C ARG A 160 11.02 11.30 -10.58
N GLU A 161 11.75 11.78 -9.60
CA GLU A 161 12.22 13.16 -9.58
C GLU A 161 13.17 13.42 -10.74
#